data_8cbe4528faa443c7442dcb410c6432c0
#
_entry.id   8cbe4528faa443c7442dcb410c6432c0
#
_cell.length_a   1.000
_cell.length_b   1.000
_cell.length_c   1.000
_cell.angle_alpha   90.00
_cell.angle_beta   90.00
_cell.angle_gamma   90.00
#
_symmetry.space_group_name_H-M   'P 1'
#
loop_
_entity.id
_entity.type
_entity.pdbx_description
1 polymer ?
#
loop_
_entity_poly.entity_id
_entity_poly.type
_entity_poly.pdbx_seq_one_letter_code
_entity_poly.pdbx_strand_id
1 'polypeptide(L)'
;MMSLSKIAVLATASAFAVAGCTTVDDLATDRVGQTTLQFANGLPAGTVQLLSNGQSVTVAVAATGMSPGEHGFHLHTTGKCTAPDFSSAGGHLNPGGETHGALSPGGKHLGDMPNLVIGENRSGSTQVELDGDARIVLENIFDADCTAVVVHAGADDYRTDPSGNAGSRIACGVLKPA
;
A
#
# COMPACT_ATOMS: atom_id res chain seq x y z
N MET A 1 84.69 9.94 30.85
CA MET A 1 83.77 10.84 30.17
C MET A 1 82.59 10.00 29.59
N MET A 2 81.42 10.01 30.31
CA MET A 2 80.29 9.20 29.94
C MET A 2 79.29 10.11 29.16
N SER A 3 79.00 9.75 27.95
CA SER A 3 78.04 10.43 27.11
C SER A 3 76.59 9.93 27.38
N LEU A 4 75.71 10.78 27.87
CA LEU A 4 74.30 10.49 28.05
C LEU A 4 73.56 10.65 26.71
N SER A 5 73.10 9.52 26.09
CA SER A 5 72.17 9.52 24.98
C SER A 5 70.76 9.85 25.46
N LYS A 6 70.18 10.90 24.92
CA LYS A 6 68.79 11.28 25.13
C LYS A 6 67.89 10.44 24.24
N ILE A 7 67.03 9.62 24.87
CA ILE A 7 65.95 8.85 24.17
C ILE A 7 64.75 9.78 24.09
N ALA A 8 64.34 10.14 22.85
CA ALA A 8 63.11 10.85 22.57
C ALA A 8 61.96 9.82 22.43
N VAL A 9 60.98 9.90 23.33
CA VAL A 9 59.77 9.09 23.27
C VAL A 9 58.75 9.84 22.38
N LEU A 10 58.45 9.25 21.20
CA LEU A 10 57.39 9.74 20.29
C LEU A 10 56.07 9.20 20.84
N ALA A 11 55.20 10.06 21.32
CA ALA A 11 53.82 9.71 21.68
C ALA A 11 52.96 9.79 20.43
N THR A 12 52.51 8.63 19.93
CA THR A 12 51.52 8.55 18.85
C THR A 12 50.11 8.67 19.43
N ALA A 13 49.43 9.78 19.14
CA ALA A 13 48.01 9.98 19.46
C ALA A 13 47.16 9.22 18.43
N SER A 14 46.53 8.12 18.85
CA SER A 14 45.55 7.42 18.07
C SER A 14 44.21 8.15 18.18
N ALA A 15 43.78 8.77 17.08
CA ALA A 15 42.44 9.33 16.96
C ALA A 15 41.43 8.19 16.72
N PHE A 16 40.61 7.90 17.73
CA PHE A 16 39.43 7.06 17.57
C PHE A 16 38.36 7.82 16.79
N ALA A 17 38.14 7.45 15.54
CA ALA A 17 36.95 7.87 14.79
C ALA A 17 35.73 7.11 15.34
N VAL A 18 34.86 7.83 16.07
CA VAL A 18 33.56 7.32 16.46
C VAL A 18 32.68 7.34 15.20
N ALA A 19 32.53 6.18 14.57
CA ALA A 19 31.51 6.00 13.54
C ALA A 19 30.15 6.09 14.24
N GLY A 20 29.50 7.25 14.15
CA GLY A 20 28.13 7.41 14.56
C GLY A 20 27.25 6.55 13.67
N CYS A 21 26.69 5.46 14.19
CA CYS A 21 25.53 4.84 13.57
C CYS A 21 24.38 5.86 13.62
N THR A 22 24.04 6.45 12.49
CA THR A 22 22.75 7.11 12.35
C THR A 22 21.70 6.01 12.44
N THR A 23 21.04 5.88 13.59
CA THR A 23 19.80 5.13 13.68
C THR A 23 18.80 5.87 12.80
N VAL A 24 18.49 5.31 11.63
CA VAL A 24 17.22 5.60 10.95
C VAL A 24 16.18 5.10 11.95
N ASP A 25 15.37 5.99 12.52
CA ASP A 25 14.19 5.60 13.25
C ASP A 25 13.26 4.90 12.22
N ASP A 26 13.44 3.59 12.10
CA ASP A 26 12.51 2.73 11.38
C ASP A 26 11.28 2.64 12.29
N LEU A 27 10.33 3.55 12.09
CA LEU A 27 9.09 3.56 12.86
C LEU A 27 8.45 2.18 12.70
N ALA A 28 8.24 1.50 13.83
CA ALA A 28 7.62 0.18 13.83
C ALA A 28 6.31 0.26 13.03
N THR A 29 6.15 -0.65 12.06
CA THR A 29 4.97 -0.70 11.22
C THR A 29 4.02 -1.75 11.76
N ASP A 30 2.84 -1.32 12.21
CA ASP A 30 1.81 -2.19 12.75
C ASP A 30 0.80 -2.56 11.67
N ARG A 31 0.31 -3.80 11.72
CA ARG A 31 -0.85 -4.19 10.91
C ARG A 31 -2.12 -3.67 11.60
N VAL A 32 -2.78 -2.70 10.96
CA VAL A 32 -3.98 -2.03 11.48
C VAL A 32 -5.27 -2.54 10.84
N GLY A 33 -5.17 -3.31 9.75
CA GLY A 33 -6.33 -3.91 9.10
C GLY A 33 -5.96 -5.03 8.14
N GLN A 34 -6.96 -5.83 7.74
CA GLN A 34 -6.76 -6.94 6.80
C GLN A 34 -8.04 -7.39 6.14
N THR A 35 -7.90 -8.09 5.01
CA THR A 35 -8.98 -8.87 4.38
C THR A 35 -8.43 -10.00 3.52
N THR A 36 -9.30 -10.99 3.22
CA THR A 36 -9.08 -11.97 2.15
C THR A 36 -9.92 -11.56 0.94
N LEU A 37 -9.28 -11.40 -0.22
CA LEU A 37 -9.97 -11.23 -1.49
C LEU A 37 -10.62 -12.54 -1.91
N GLN A 38 -11.84 -12.48 -2.43
CA GLN A 38 -12.55 -13.62 -2.97
C GLN A 38 -13.05 -13.31 -4.37
N PHE A 39 -12.97 -14.29 -5.25
CA PHE A 39 -13.66 -14.28 -6.54
C PHE A 39 -15.17 -14.43 -6.35
N ALA A 40 -15.95 -14.16 -7.43
CA ALA A 40 -17.40 -14.30 -7.41
C ALA A 40 -17.90 -15.73 -7.07
N ASN A 41 -17.08 -16.74 -7.32
CA ASN A 41 -17.36 -18.14 -6.97
C ASN A 41 -16.98 -18.50 -5.51
N GLY A 42 -16.53 -17.52 -4.71
CA GLY A 42 -16.14 -17.70 -3.31
C GLY A 42 -14.74 -18.25 -3.08
N LEU A 43 -13.99 -18.60 -4.14
CA LEU A 43 -12.59 -19.03 -3.99
C LEU A 43 -11.69 -17.86 -3.58
N PRO A 44 -10.68 -18.10 -2.74
CA PRO A 44 -9.70 -17.08 -2.38
C PRO A 44 -8.95 -16.57 -3.61
N ALA A 45 -8.78 -15.24 -3.68
CA ALA A 45 -8.07 -14.53 -4.73
C ALA A 45 -6.81 -13.82 -4.22
N GLY A 46 -6.58 -13.83 -2.90
CA GLY A 46 -5.43 -13.18 -2.28
C GLY A 46 -5.72 -12.63 -0.90
N THR A 47 -4.77 -11.86 -0.38
CA THR A 47 -4.87 -11.18 0.91
C THR A 47 -4.46 -9.72 0.78
N VAL A 48 -5.07 -8.87 1.58
CA VAL A 48 -4.69 -7.46 1.72
C VAL A 48 -4.44 -7.17 3.19
N GLN A 49 -3.39 -6.42 3.48
CA GLN A 49 -3.08 -5.88 4.79
C GLN A 49 -2.99 -4.36 4.72
N LEU A 50 -3.49 -3.68 5.73
CA LEU A 50 -3.21 -2.28 5.99
C LEU A 50 -2.12 -2.22 7.06
N LEU A 51 -1.05 -1.53 6.73
CA LEU A 51 0.11 -1.30 7.59
C LEU A 51 0.19 0.19 7.93
N SER A 52 0.49 0.54 9.17
CA SER A 52 0.68 1.94 9.55
C SER A 52 1.89 2.09 10.47
N ASN A 53 2.64 3.16 10.25
CA ASN A 53 3.71 3.61 11.14
C ASN A 53 3.27 4.81 12.01
N GLY A 54 1.97 5.13 12.01
CA GLY A 54 1.38 6.26 12.71
C GLY A 54 1.42 7.58 11.93
N GLN A 55 2.17 7.67 10.84
CA GLN A 55 2.24 8.85 9.95
C GLN A 55 1.59 8.59 8.60
N SER A 56 1.78 7.40 8.05
CA SER A 56 1.20 6.95 6.78
C SER A 56 0.51 5.61 6.91
N VAL A 57 -0.30 5.26 5.91
CA VAL A 57 -0.97 3.97 5.75
C VAL A 57 -0.55 3.35 4.44
N THR A 58 -0.09 2.10 4.49
CA THR A 58 0.30 1.32 3.31
C THR A 58 -0.67 0.17 3.10
N VAL A 59 -1.17 0.02 1.88
CA VAL A 59 -1.93 -1.15 1.42
C VAL A 59 -0.94 -2.15 0.85
N ALA A 60 -0.80 -3.31 1.49
CA ALA A 60 0.00 -4.43 1.00
C ALA A 60 -0.93 -5.53 0.46
N VAL A 61 -0.81 -5.87 -0.82
CA VAL A 61 -1.61 -6.91 -1.47
C VAL A 61 -0.74 -8.05 -1.97
N ALA A 62 -1.22 -9.28 -1.81
CA ALA A 62 -0.71 -10.48 -2.46
C ALA A 62 -1.90 -11.21 -3.10
N ALA A 63 -1.95 -11.24 -4.44
CA ALA A 63 -3.02 -11.83 -5.22
C ALA A 63 -2.57 -13.10 -5.94
N THR A 64 -3.51 -13.99 -6.19
CA THR A 64 -3.27 -15.26 -6.89
C THR A 64 -4.51 -15.71 -7.67
N GLY A 65 -4.29 -16.55 -8.69
CA GLY A 65 -5.37 -17.12 -9.49
C GLY A 65 -5.94 -16.21 -10.57
N MET A 66 -5.45 -14.97 -10.68
CA MET A 66 -5.88 -13.99 -11.70
C MET A 66 -5.18 -14.23 -13.04
N SER A 67 -5.72 -13.68 -14.13
CA SER A 67 -5.05 -13.67 -15.44
C SER A 67 -3.75 -12.87 -15.37
N PRO A 68 -2.70 -13.24 -16.13
CA PRO A 68 -1.53 -12.39 -16.29
C PRO A 68 -1.88 -11.03 -16.90
N GLY A 69 -1.19 -9.98 -16.47
CA GLY A 69 -1.38 -8.60 -16.94
C GLY A 69 -1.59 -7.61 -15.82
N GLU A 70 -1.98 -6.39 -16.20
CA GLU A 70 -2.29 -5.32 -15.26
C GLU A 70 -3.79 -5.32 -14.93
N HIS A 71 -4.08 -5.09 -13.65
CA HIS A 71 -5.44 -5.05 -13.11
C HIS A 71 -5.64 -3.79 -12.29
N GLY A 72 -6.69 -3.04 -12.55
CA GLY A 72 -7.14 -1.96 -11.68
C GLY A 72 -7.37 -2.50 -10.28
N PHE A 73 -6.90 -1.76 -9.28
CA PHE A 73 -6.91 -2.17 -7.88
C PHE A 73 -7.24 -0.96 -7.02
N HIS A 74 -8.41 -0.98 -6.37
CA HIS A 74 -8.94 0.22 -5.72
C HIS A 74 -9.58 -0.07 -4.36
N LEU A 75 -9.60 0.95 -3.50
CA LEU A 75 -10.48 0.99 -2.34
C LEU A 75 -11.86 1.52 -2.78
N HIS A 76 -12.92 0.86 -2.31
CA HIS A 76 -14.31 1.21 -2.61
C HIS A 76 -15.05 1.65 -1.36
N THR A 77 -16.01 2.58 -1.51
CA THR A 77 -16.67 3.29 -0.41
C THR A 77 -17.43 2.42 0.57
N THR A 78 -17.86 1.23 0.18
CA THR A 78 -18.79 0.42 0.99
C THR A 78 -18.20 -0.94 1.31
N GLY A 79 -18.14 -1.32 2.56
CA GLY A 79 -17.65 -2.62 3.04
C GLY A 79 -18.60 -3.77 2.73
N LYS A 80 -18.96 -3.93 1.44
CA LYS A 80 -19.87 -4.99 1.00
C LYS A 80 -19.44 -5.62 -0.32
N CYS A 81 -19.24 -6.93 -0.33
CA CYS A 81 -18.78 -7.72 -1.47
C CYS A 81 -19.84 -8.73 -1.91
N THR A 82 -20.98 -8.29 -2.44
CA THR A 82 -22.02 -9.19 -2.92
C THR A 82 -21.70 -9.68 -4.33
N ALA A 83 -21.50 -11.00 -4.48
CA ALA A 83 -21.29 -11.62 -5.79
C ALA A 83 -22.60 -11.60 -6.62
N PRO A 84 -22.51 -11.69 -7.96
CA PRO A 84 -21.30 -11.96 -8.74
C PRO A 84 -20.52 -10.71 -9.16
N ASP A 85 -21.10 -9.54 -9.18
CA ASP A 85 -20.56 -8.31 -9.81
C ASP A 85 -19.89 -7.34 -8.82
N PHE A 86 -20.03 -7.59 -7.51
CA PHE A 86 -19.49 -6.75 -6.45
C PHE A 86 -19.91 -5.27 -6.52
N SER A 87 -21.00 -4.96 -7.24
CA SER A 87 -21.55 -3.60 -7.33
C SER A 87 -21.90 -3.00 -5.99
N SER A 88 -22.19 -3.84 -5.01
CA SER A 88 -22.48 -3.47 -3.62
C SER A 88 -21.31 -2.77 -2.90
N ALA A 89 -20.07 -2.86 -3.41
CA ALA A 89 -18.94 -2.12 -2.87
C ALA A 89 -18.98 -0.61 -3.19
N GLY A 90 -19.91 -0.16 -4.03
CA GLY A 90 -20.04 1.26 -4.40
C GLY A 90 -18.99 1.74 -5.40
N GLY A 91 -18.73 3.06 -5.42
CA GLY A 91 -17.66 3.70 -6.18
C GLY A 91 -16.31 3.63 -5.47
N HIS A 92 -15.29 4.27 -6.02
CA HIS A 92 -14.00 4.40 -5.36
C HIS A 92 -14.11 5.25 -4.08
N LEU A 93 -13.30 4.96 -3.08
CA LEU A 93 -13.21 5.74 -1.85
C LEU A 93 -12.71 7.15 -2.16
N ASN A 94 -13.59 8.14 -2.10
CA ASN A 94 -13.33 9.51 -2.55
C ASN A 94 -13.87 10.54 -1.57
N PRO A 95 -13.32 10.67 -0.37
CA PRO A 95 -13.79 11.66 0.61
C PRO A 95 -13.54 13.10 0.19
N GLY A 96 -12.57 13.35 -0.70
CA GLY A 96 -12.23 14.68 -1.20
C GLY A 96 -13.10 15.18 -2.36
N GLY A 97 -13.86 14.30 -3.01
CA GLY A 97 -14.65 14.65 -4.20
C GLY A 97 -13.80 14.92 -5.44
N GLU A 98 -12.61 14.32 -5.52
CA GLU A 98 -11.67 14.46 -6.63
C GLU A 98 -12.13 13.68 -7.87
N THR A 99 -11.49 13.92 -9.02
CA THR A 99 -11.68 13.10 -10.21
C THR A 99 -10.86 11.82 -10.14
N HIS A 100 -11.20 10.83 -10.97
CA HIS A 100 -10.45 9.57 -10.99
C HIS A 100 -9.07 9.72 -11.61
N GLY A 101 -8.09 9.08 -10.98
CA GLY A 101 -6.81 8.70 -11.58
C GLY A 101 -5.67 9.69 -11.39
N ALA A 102 -4.47 9.15 -11.21
CA ALA A 102 -3.25 9.89 -10.92
C ALA A 102 -2.79 10.81 -12.08
N LEU A 103 -3.33 10.61 -13.29
CA LEU A 103 -3.03 11.44 -14.46
C LEU A 103 -4.13 12.45 -14.78
N SER A 104 -5.15 12.55 -13.94
CA SER A 104 -6.23 13.53 -14.07
C SER A 104 -5.84 14.89 -13.50
N PRO A 105 -6.22 16.01 -14.14
CA PRO A 105 -5.84 17.34 -13.67
C PRO A 105 -6.49 17.75 -12.33
N GLY A 106 -7.57 17.07 -11.94
CA GLY A 106 -8.34 17.35 -10.72
C GLY A 106 -7.89 16.58 -9.48
N GLY A 107 -6.76 15.86 -9.55
CA GLY A 107 -6.31 14.99 -8.48
C GLY A 107 -6.72 13.52 -8.69
N LYS A 108 -6.69 12.72 -7.63
CA LYS A 108 -7.13 11.32 -7.64
C LYS A 108 -7.96 11.01 -6.39
N HIS A 109 -8.79 9.98 -6.47
CA HIS A 109 -9.49 9.46 -5.29
C HIS A 109 -8.49 8.92 -4.26
N LEU A 110 -8.83 8.97 -2.98
CA LEU A 110 -8.03 8.30 -1.93
C LEU A 110 -7.87 6.79 -2.22
N GLY A 111 -8.89 6.19 -2.83
CA GLY A 111 -8.91 4.77 -3.18
C GLY A 111 -8.20 4.40 -4.47
N ASP A 112 -7.71 5.37 -5.26
CA ASP A 112 -7.03 5.09 -6.52
C ASP A 112 -5.58 4.69 -6.27
N MET A 113 -5.23 3.48 -6.69
CA MET A 113 -3.90 2.90 -6.51
C MET A 113 -3.30 2.50 -7.87
N PRO A 114 -1.97 2.35 -7.99
CA PRO A 114 -1.34 1.80 -9.18
C PRO A 114 -1.86 0.40 -9.51
N ASN A 115 -1.91 0.06 -10.78
CA ASN A 115 -2.31 -1.27 -11.23
C ASN A 115 -1.54 -2.38 -10.53
N LEU A 116 -2.25 -3.43 -10.16
CA LEU A 116 -1.66 -4.67 -9.66
C LEU A 116 -1.19 -5.50 -10.86
N VAL A 117 0.11 -5.78 -10.92
CA VAL A 117 0.70 -6.57 -12.00
C VAL A 117 0.69 -8.06 -11.62
N ILE A 118 0.03 -8.88 -12.42
CA ILE A 118 -0.03 -10.34 -12.26
C ILE A 118 0.90 -10.97 -13.29
N GLY A 119 1.85 -11.77 -12.82
CA GLY A 119 2.79 -12.50 -13.66
C GLY A 119 2.20 -13.75 -14.31
N GLU A 120 2.98 -14.39 -15.20
CA GLU A 120 2.61 -15.63 -15.89
C GLU A 120 2.31 -16.80 -14.93
N ASN A 121 2.85 -16.75 -13.71
CA ASN A 121 2.52 -17.69 -12.62
C ASN A 121 1.15 -17.40 -11.96
N ARG A 122 0.38 -16.43 -12.51
CA ARG A 122 -0.93 -16.02 -12.04
C ARG A 122 -0.93 -15.44 -10.62
N SER A 123 0.20 -14.85 -10.21
CA SER A 123 0.35 -14.21 -8.91
C SER A 123 1.03 -12.85 -9.04
N GLY A 124 0.70 -11.94 -8.12
CA GLY A 124 1.31 -10.62 -8.04
C GLY A 124 1.24 -10.08 -6.63
N SER A 125 2.14 -9.15 -6.31
CA SER A 125 2.12 -8.44 -5.04
C SER A 125 2.64 -7.02 -5.22
N THR A 126 2.10 -6.10 -4.43
CA THR A 126 2.57 -4.72 -4.38
C THR A 126 2.29 -4.11 -3.01
N GLN A 127 2.95 -3.00 -2.73
CA GLN A 127 2.67 -2.15 -1.59
C GLN A 127 2.46 -0.73 -2.09
N VAL A 128 1.42 -0.07 -1.62
CA VAL A 128 1.02 1.28 -2.02
C VAL A 128 0.80 2.12 -0.76
N GLU A 129 1.56 3.18 -0.61
CA GLU A 129 1.30 4.17 0.43
C GLU A 129 0.13 5.05 -0.03
N LEU A 130 -0.86 5.22 0.84
CA LEU A 130 -2.01 6.09 0.60
C LEU A 130 -1.67 7.54 0.94
N ASP A 131 -2.20 8.47 0.15
CA ASP A 131 -1.98 9.88 0.38
C ASP A 131 -2.76 10.37 1.62
N GLY A 132 -2.09 11.16 2.46
CA GLY A 132 -2.72 11.80 3.61
C GLY A 132 -2.22 11.33 4.97
N ASP A 133 -2.70 11.99 6.01
CA ASP A 133 -2.41 11.67 7.41
C ASP A 133 -3.03 10.32 7.79
N ALA A 134 -2.25 9.45 8.45
CA ALA A 134 -2.67 8.08 8.78
C ALA A 134 -4.00 8.02 9.53
N ARG A 135 -4.24 8.92 10.50
CA ARG A 135 -5.47 8.95 11.28
C ARG A 135 -6.68 9.26 10.39
N ILE A 136 -6.55 10.28 9.51
CA ILE A 136 -7.62 10.67 8.59
C ILE A 136 -7.91 9.56 7.58
N VAL A 137 -6.86 8.94 7.03
CA VAL A 137 -6.99 7.81 6.10
C VAL A 137 -7.72 6.64 6.77
N LEU A 138 -7.35 6.27 7.99
CA LEU A 138 -7.98 5.17 8.72
C LEU A 138 -9.43 5.50 9.13
N GLU A 139 -9.75 6.75 9.48
CA GLU A 139 -11.13 7.21 9.73
C GLU A 139 -12.02 7.05 8.49
N ASN A 140 -11.49 7.28 7.29
CA ASN A 140 -12.23 7.08 6.04
C ASN A 140 -12.34 5.59 5.65
N ILE A 141 -11.33 4.76 5.97
CA ILE A 141 -11.36 3.33 5.66
C ILE A 141 -12.27 2.55 6.61
N PHE A 142 -12.28 2.93 7.88
CA PHE A 142 -13.05 2.25 8.94
C PHE A 142 -14.19 3.13 9.45
N ASP A 143 -14.89 3.77 8.52
CA ASP A 143 -16.13 4.49 8.81
C ASP A 143 -17.29 3.54 9.17
N ALA A 144 -18.54 4.01 9.16
CA ALA A 144 -19.69 3.25 9.65
C ALA A 144 -19.98 1.95 8.87
N ASP A 145 -19.69 1.91 7.57
CA ASP A 145 -19.93 0.75 6.70
C ASP A 145 -18.63 0.12 6.15
N CYS A 146 -17.48 0.64 6.58
CA CYS A 146 -16.15 0.18 6.19
C CYS A 146 -15.87 0.31 4.67
N THR A 147 -14.71 -0.14 4.26
CA THR A 147 -14.18 -0.07 2.89
C THR A 147 -14.00 -1.47 2.33
N ALA A 148 -14.29 -1.66 1.05
CA ALA A 148 -13.92 -2.87 0.33
C ALA A 148 -12.69 -2.62 -0.56
N VAL A 149 -11.87 -3.65 -0.71
CA VAL A 149 -10.83 -3.70 -1.74
C VAL A 149 -11.38 -4.46 -2.93
N VAL A 150 -11.28 -3.87 -4.12
CA VAL A 150 -11.74 -4.49 -5.36
C VAL A 150 -10.60 -4.57 -6.37
N VAL A 151 -10.48 -5.72 -7.05
CA VAL A 151 -9.60 -5.91 -8.20
C VAL A 151 -10.47 -6.03 -9.45
N HIS A 152 -10.05 -5.37 -10.53
CA HIS A 152 -10.75 -5.31 -11.80
C HIS A 152 -10.18 -6.26 -12.86
N ALA A 153 -10.93 -6.48 -13.94
CA ALA A 153 -10.54 -7.41 -15.00
C ALA A 153 -9.43 -6.87 -15.91
N GLY A 154 -9.35 -5.56 -16.07
CA GLY A 154 -8.38 -4.88 -16.93
C GLY A 154 -7.59 -3.83 -16.17
N ALA A 155 -6.63 -3.23 -16.87
CA ALA A 155 -5.84 -2.13 -16.35
C ALA A 155 -6.67 -0.86 -16.16
N ASP A 156 -6.36 -0.12 -15.11
CA ASP A 156 -6.76 1.27 -14.93
C ASP A 156 -5.93 2.16 -15.86
N ASP A 157 -6.58 3.06 -16.59
CA ASP A 157 -5.92 4.02 -17.49
C ASP A 157 -5.48 5.32 -16.78
N TYR A 158 -5.78 5.45 -15.48
CA TYR A 158 -5.47 6.57 -14.58
C TYR A 158 -6.08 7.91 -14.97
N ARG A 159 -7.11 7.93 -15.80
CA ARG A 159 -7.71 9.13 -16.37
C ARG A 159 -9.21 9.12 -16.48
N THR A 160 -9.78 8.00 -16.93
CA THR A 160 -11.21 7.92 -17.25
C THR A 160 -12.06 7.87 -16.00
N ASP A 161 -12.73 8.97 -15.71
CA ASP A 161 -13.67 9.05 -14.60
C ASP A 161 -14.93 8.18 -14.88
N PRO A 162 -15.50 7.49 -13.90
CA PRO A 162 -15.14 7.46 -12.47
C PRO A 162 -14.21 6.29 -12.04
N SER A 163 -13.66 5.49 -12.93
CA SER A 163 -13.03 4.21 -12.53
C SER A 163 -11.93 3.68 -13.47
N GLY A 164 -11.29 4.58 -14.26
CA GLY A 164 -10.14 4.21 -15.08
C GLY A 164 -10.39 3.21 -16.18
N ASN A 165 -11.64 3.04 -16.61
CA ASN A 165 -12.02 2.07 -17.65
C ASN A 165 -11.52 0.64 -17.35
N ALA A 166 -11.30 0.30 -16.09
CA ALA A 166 -10.68 -0.95 -15.64
C ALA A 166 -11.58 -2.21 -15.82
N GLY A 167 -12.81 -2.03 -16.27
CA GLY A 167 -13.72 -3.13 -16.58
C GLY A 167 -14.41 -3.73 -15.36
N SER A 168 -14.84 -5.00 -15.48
CA SER A 168 -15.62 -5.67 -14.45
C SER A 168 -14.79 -5.95 -13.19
N ARG A 169 -15.47 -6.05 -12.04
CA ARG A 169 -14.87 -6.41 -10.75
C ARG A 169 -14.73 -7.92 -10.65
N ILE A 170 -13.53 -8.42 -10.43
CA ILE A 170 -13.24 -9.86 -10.44
C ILE A 170 -12.96 -10.43 -9.05
N ALA A 171 -12.51 -9.61 -8.12
CA ALA A 171 -12.29 -10.02 -6.73
C ALA A 171 -12.61 -8.87 -5.79
N CYS A 172 -13.10 -9.21 -4.59
CA CYS A 172 -13.50 -8.26 -3.56
C CYS A 172 -13.19 -8.78 -2.17
N GLY A 173 -12.86 -7.89 -1.24
CA GLY A 173 -12.67 -8.21 0.18
C GLY A 173 -12.97 -7.00 1.06
N VAL A 174 -13.74 -7.18 2.13
CA VAL A 174 -14.07 -6.12 3.08
C VAL A 174 -12.94 -5.99 4.10
N LEU A 175 -12.36 -4.80 4.20
CA LEU A 175 -11.35 -4.49 5.21
C LEU A 175 -11.94 -4.54 6.61
N LYS A 176 -11.20 -5.15 7.53
CA LYS A 176 -11.54 -5.22 8.95
C LYS A 176 -10.34 -4.76 9.76
N PRO A 177 -10.56 -4.05 10.87
CA PRO A 177 -9.48 -3.76 11.83
C PRO A 177 -8.76 -5.04 12.27
N ALA A 178 -7.44 -4.94 12.51
CA ALA A 178 -6.59 -6.05 12.97
C ALA A 178 -6.71 -6.29 14.47
#